data_ea630e81e659e98d9a2ba2c1eb6d35ee
#
_entry.id   ea630e81e659e98d9a2ba2c1eb6d35ee
#
_cell.length_a   1.000
_cell.length_b   1.000
_cell.length_c   1.000
_cell.angle_alpha   90.00
_cell.angle_beta   90.00
_cell.angle_gamma   90.00
#
_symmetry.space_group_name_H-M   'P 1'
#
loop_
_entity.id
_entity.type
_entity.pdbx_description
1 polymer ?
#
loop_
_entity_poly.entity_id
_entity_poly.type
_entity_poly.pdbx_seq_one_letter_code
_entity_poly.pdbx_strand_id
1 'polypeptide(L)'
;MPKVKFLLLMIIFVIFSLVDGSSTVLADVRAEAENAINVAHATIIECYEAAAKAQKAGANITRLLSELNMAGEIYSKAVLAYRSGDYDLAIDLADECRGMLENFVGRANDLREEAAERSRWDFMVNFVGSIVGSVLIIAVSFSLWTLFKRKRIFRGGKIRIEDYRAVFLIVTFIVALIVASPALSRVLVYPRTEFFTELWILDSNHRAENYPFNITRNQNYTIYLGIRNRLGNCSYYVIEVKFKNQSQRSPSSFGPIENRTPSPLKSLYNISAFVADEQILELPLTFSFDYTYNENLSRVDFKSLKLNGVTLDLSGYVAEWNATRRGCYGFLFFELWLYNNVDSSFKYHGRFVGLWLNMTIFS
;
A
#
# COMPACT_ATOMS: atom_id res chain seq x y z
N MET A 1 -37.46 -61.06 -15.63
CA MET A 1 -36.22 -60.56 -14.96
C MET A 1 -35.23 -59.79 -15.84
N PRO A 2 -35.07 -59.95 -17.16
CA PRO A 2 -34.12 -59.17 -17.94
C PRO A 2 -34.44 -57.66 -18.09
N LYS A 3 -35.74 -57.30 -18.18
CA LYS A 3 -36.19 -55.91 -18.38
C LYS A 3 -35.88 -54.98 -17.19
N VAL A 4 -35.91 -55.46 -15.96
CA VAL A 4 -35.61 -54.69 -14.75
C VAL A 4 -34.12 -54.40 -14.65
N LYS A 5 -33.27 -55.37 -15.01
CA LYS A 5 -31.79 -55.15 -15.04
C LYS A 5 -31.38 -54.14 -16.10
N PHE A 6 -32.03 -54.14 -17.26
CA PHE A 6 -31.79 -53.17 -18.34
C PHE A 6 -32.24 -51.77 -17.95
N LEU A 7 -33.38 -51.61 -17.30
CA LEU A 7 -33.86 -50.32 -16.82
C LEU A 7 -32.96 -49.75 -15.73
N LEU A 8 -32.46 -50.60 -14.80
CA LEU A 8 -31.52 -50.21 -13.77
C LEU A 8 -30.18 -49.73 -14.37
N LEU A 9 -29.68 -50.42 -15.39
CA LEU A 9 -28.44 -50.08 -16.07
C LEU A 9 -28.57 -48.77 -16.86
N MET A 10 -29.72 -48.48 -17.46
CA MET A 10 -30.04 -47.20 -18.11
C MET A 10 -30.11 -46.06 -17.09
N ILE A 11 -30.72 -46.28 -15.92
CA ILE A 11 -30.79 -45.26 -14.85
C ILE A 11 -29.36 -44.94 -14.31
N ILE A 12 -28.53 -45.97 -14.09
CA ILE A 12 -27.15 -45.81 -13.68
C ILE A 12 -26.36 -45.05 -14.73
N PHE A 13 -26.54 -45.34 -16.02
CA PHE A 13 -25.85 -44.64 -17.11
C PHE A 13 -26.28 -43.15 -17.23
N VAL A 14 -27.61 -42.89 -17.06
CA VAL A 14 -28.11 -41.50 -17.01
C VAL A 14 -27.60 -40.74 -15.80
N ILE A 15 -27.52 -41.36 -14.62
CA ILE A 15 -26.94 -40.74 -13.42
C ILE A 15 -25.45 -40.50 -13.64
N PHE A 16 -24.70 -41.43 -14.23
CA PHE A 16 -23.28 -41.28 -14.52
C PHE A 16 -23.01 -40.16 -15.52
N SER A 17 -23.80 -40.06 -16.60
CA SER A 17 -23.68 -38.98 -17.58
C SER A 17 -24.10 -37.60 -17.03
N LEU A 18 -24.98 -37.52 -16.05
CA LEU A 18 -25.34 -36.30 -15.36
C LEU A 18 -24.24 -35.88 -14.38
N VAL A 19 -23.57 -36.81 -13.72
CA VAL A 19 -22.45 -36.55 -12.82
C VAL A 19 -21.18 -36.08 -13.59
N ASP A 20 -20.88 -36.73 -14.72
CA ASP A 20 -19.77 -36.33 -15.61
C ASP A 20 -20.04 -34.96 -16.23
N GLY A 21 -21.28 -34.66 -16.66
CA GLY A 21 -21.63 -33.35 -17.20
C GLY A 21 -21.52 -32.22 -16.17
N SER A 22 -21.87 -32.46 -14.92
CA SER A 22 -21.73 -31.44 -13.85
C SER A 22 -20.29 -31.19 -13.44
N SER A 23 -19.42 -32.21 -13.45
CA SER A 23 -18.02 -32.06 -13.13
C SER A 23 -17.22 -31.30 -14.21
N THR A 24 -17.58 -31.47 -15.48
CA THR A 24 -16.92 -30.73 -16.58
C THR A 24 -17.34 -29.26 -16.60
N VAL A 25 -18.62 -28.97 -16.37
CA VAL A 25 -19.08 -27.56 -16.27
C VAL A 25 -18.46 -26.83 -15.09
N LEU A 26 -18.36 -27.47 -13.94
CA LEU A 26 -17.72 -26.86 -12.76
C LEU A 26 -16.22 -26.63 -12.96
N ALA A 27 -15.53 -27.52 -13.68
CA ALA A 27 -14.11 -27.36 -14.03
C ALA A 27 -13.90 -26.21 -15.01
N ASP A 28 -14.81 -26.00 -15.94
CA ASP A 28 -14.76 -24.92 -16.94
C ASP A 28 -14.99 -23.55 -16.27
N VAL A 29 -16.02 -23.41 -15.45
CA VAL A 29 -16.29 -22.17 -14.68
C VAL A 29 -15.15 -21.84 -13.72
N ARG A 30 -14.52 -22.84 -13.08
CA ARG A 30 -13.36 -22.64 -12.25
C ARG A 30 -12.16 -22.09 -13.04
N ALA A 31 -11.90 -22.64 -14.23
CA ALA A 31 -10.82 -22.19 -15.10
C ALA A 31 -11.07 -20.75 -15.61
N GLU A 32 -12.33 -20.42 -15.91
CA GLU A 32 -12.75 -19.09 -16.29
C GLU A 32 -12.54 -18.08 -15.15
N ALA A 33 -12.94 -18.42 -13.93
CA ALA A 33 -12.72 -17.59 -12.74
C ALA A 33 -11.23 -17.36 -12.46
N GLU A 34 -10.40 -18.40 -12.59
CA GLU A 34 -8.95 -18.29 -12.44
C GLU A 34 -8.36 -17.35 -13.49
N ASN A 35 -8.78 -17.46 -14.73
CA ASN A 35 -8.36 -16.58 -15.80
C ASN A 35 -8.80 -15.12 -15.55
N ALA A 36 -10.06 -14.89 -15.16
CA ALA A 36 -10.56 -13.56 -14.84
C ALA A 36 -9.76 -12.87 -13.72
N ILE A 37 -9.44 -13.60 -12.65
CA ILE A 37 -8.60 -13.12 -11.55
C ILE A 37 -7.19 -12.80 -12.02
N ASN A 38 -6.58 -13.64 -12.84
CA ASN A 38 -5.24 -13.43 -13.36
C ASN A 38 -5.19 -12.18 -14.27
N VAL A 39 -6.20 -11.98 -15.10
CA VAL A 39 -6.31 -10.80 -15.96
C VAL A 39 -6.53 -9.54 -15.11
N ALA A 40 -7.40 -9.58 -14.09
CA ALA A 40 -7.61 -8.46 -13.17
C ALA A 40 -6.32 -8.11 -12.42
N HIS A 41 -5.55 -9.11 -11.96
CA HIS A 41 -4.25 -8.90 -11.32
C HIS A 41 -3.24 -8.23 -12.26
N ALA A 42 -3.15 -8.70 -13.51
CA ALA A 42 -2.27 -8.09 -14.51
C ALA A 42 -2.65 -6.63 -14.79
N THR A 43 -3.96 -6.32 -14.89
CA THR A 43 -4.45 -4.96 -15.05
C THR A 43 -4.08 -4.06 -13.86
N ILE A 44 -4.22 -4.55 -12.63
CA ILE A 44 -3.80 -3.82 -11.42
C ILE A 44 -2.31 -3.50 -11.45
N ILE A 45 -1.47 -4.47 -11.84
CA ILE A 45 -0.02 -4.26 -11.93
C ILE A 45 0.31 -3.21 -12.98
N GLU A 46 -0.29 -3.28 -14.16
CA GLU A 46 -0.09 -2.29 -15.22
C GLU A 46 -0.48 -0.88 -14.77
N CYS A 47 -1.63 -0.74 -14.12
CA CYS A 47 -2.10 0.52 -13.56
C CYS A 47 -1.17 1.06 -12.46
N TYR A 48 -0.72 0.18 -11.55
CA TYR A 48 0.27 0.52 -10.53
C TYR A 48 1.58 1.02 -11.13
N GLU A 49 2.12 0.34 -12.13
CA GLU A 49 3.34 0.77 -12.81
C GLU A 49 3.18 2.13 -13.51
N ALA A 50 2.03 2.37 -14.14
CA ALA A 50 1.72 3.65 -14.77
C ALA A 50 1.66 4.77 -13.71
N ALA A 51 0.98 4.54 -12.58
CA ALA A 51 0.92 5.49 -11.47
C ALA A 51 2.31 5.77 -10.87
N ALA A 52 3.13 4.73 -10.66
CA ALA A 52 4.49 4.88 -10.16
C ALA A 52 5.39 5.69 -11.12
N LYS A 53 5.25 5.48 -12.43
CA LYS A 53 5.95 6.28 -13.46
C LYS A 53 5.49 7.75 -13.44
N ALA A 54 4.19 8.00 -13.25
CA ALA A 54 3.64 9.35 -13.12
C ALA A 54 4.17 10.06 -11.86
N GLN A 55 4.18 9.38 -10.71
CA GLN A 55 4.77 9.94 -9.48
C GLN A 55 6.24 10.27 -9.65
N LYS A 56 7.02 9.40 -10.29
CA LYS A 56 8.45 9.63 -10.54
C LYS A 56 8.69 10.86 -11.42
N ALA A 57 7.75 11.20 -12.30
CA ALA A 57 7.79 12.45 -13.06
C ALA A 57 7.36 13.68 -12.24
N GLY A 58 6.93 13.51 -10.99
CA GLY A 58 6.46 14.57 -10.10
C GLY A 58 4.95 14.85 -10.17
N ALA A 59 4.16 13.95 -10.78
CA ALA A 59 2.71 14.08 -10.82
C ALA A 59 2.07 13.79 -9.45
N ASN A 60 0.98 14.48 -9.15
CA ASN A 60 0.14 14.14 -8.01
C ASN A 60 -0.78 12.96 -8.39
N ILE A 61 -0.49 11.80 -7.82
CA ILE A 61 -1.21 10.54 -8.10
C ILE A 61 -2.25 10.18 -7.04
N THR A 62 -2.58 11.06 -6.11
CA THR A 62 -3.48 10.76 -4.98
C THR A 62 -4.82 10.19 -5.43
N ARG A 63 -5.44 10.76 -6.49
CA ARG A 63 -6.69 10.28 -7.05
C ARG A 63 -6.54 8.91 -7.69
N LEU A 64 -5.46 8.69 -8.45
CA LEU A 64 -5.17 7.40 -9.08
C LEU A 64 -5.00 6.30 -8.02
N LEU A 65 -4.31 6.60 -6.92
CA LEU A 65 -4.14 5.63 -5.83
C LEU A 65 -5.44 5.33 -5.09
N SER A 66 -6.33 6.31 -4.96
CA SER A 66 -7.67 6.07 -4.40
C SER A 66 -8.45 5.07 -5.25
N GLU A 67 -8.42 5.22 -6.57
CA GLU A 67 -9.05 4.29 -7.51
C GLU A 67 -8.40 2.90 -7.46
N LEU A 68 -7.06 2.82 -7.42
CA LEU A 68 -6.33 1.57 -7.26
C LEU A 68 -6.64 0.86 -5.94
N ASN A 69 -6.77 1.60 -4.84
CA ASN A 69 -7.12 1.02 -3.55
C ASN A 69 -8.54 0.44 -3.56
N MET A 70 -9.50 1.12 -4.19
CA MET A 70 -10.87 0.58 -4.36
C MET A 70 -10.87 -0.67 -5.26
N ALA A 71 -10.17 -0.64 -6.39
CA ALA A 71 -10.04 -1.79 -7.27
C ALA A 71 -9.33 -2.97 -6.57
N GLY A 72 -8.30 -2.68 -5.76
CA GLY A 72 -7.59 -3.66 -4.96
C GLY A 72 -8.47 -4.33 -3.88
N GLU A 73 -9.41 -3.59 -3.29
CA GLU A 73 -10.40 -4.14 -2.36
C GLU A 73 -11.33 -5.12 -3.08
N ILE A 74 -11.87 -4.74 -4.25
CA ILE A 74 -12.72 -5.61 -5.07
C ILE A 74 -11.95 -6.86 -5.50
N TYR A 75 -10.72 -6.71 -5.98
CA TYR A 75 -9.84 -7.81 -6.33
C TYR A 75 -9.61 -8.77 -5.15
N SER A 76 -9.39 -8.24 -3.95
CA SER A 76 -9.21 -9.06 -2.74
C SER A 76 -10.45 -9.89 -2.43
N LYS A 77 -11.65 -9.34 -2.66
CA LYS A 77 -12.94 -10.05 -2.54
C LYS A 77 -13.10 -11.12 -3.64
N ALA A 78 -12.69 -10.83 -4.89
CA ALA A 78 -12.70 -11.81 -5.99
C ALA A 78 -11.84 -13.04 -5.68
N VAL A 79 -10.60 -12.80 -5.19
CA VAL A 79 -9.69 -13.89 -4.78
C VAL A 79 -10.29 -14.72 -3.64
N LEU A 80 -10.99 -14.09 -2.70
CA LEU A 80 -11.65 -14.83 -1.62
C LEU A 80 -12.84 -15.65 -2.13
N ALA A 81 -13.70 -15.09 -2.99
CA ALA A 81 -14.80 -15.80 -3.62
C ALA A 81 -14.30 -17.05 -4.36
N TYR A 82 -13.22 -16.92 -5.13
CA TYR A 82 -12.57 -18.05 -5.78
C TYR A 82 -12.09 -19.12 -4.77
N ARG A 83 -11.46 -18.72 -3.67
CA ARG A 83 -10.97 -19.64 -2.63
C ARG A 83 -12.11 -20.36 -1.89
N SER A 84 -13.27 -19.73 -1.79
CA SER A 84 -14.48 -20.32 -1.20
C SER A 84 -15.31 -21.17 -2.18
N GLY A 85 -14.89 -21.21 -3.45
CA GLY A 85 -15.57 -21.99 -4.49
C GLY A 85 -16.76 -21.29 -5.16
N ASP A 86 -16.98 -20.01 -4.86
CA ASP A 86 -17.99 -19.18 -5.51
C ASP A 86 -17.37 -18.53 -6.76
N TYR A 87 -17.30 -19.33 -7.82
CA TYR A 87 -16.60 -18.94 -9.05
C TYR A 87 -17.31 -17.84 -9.83
N ASP A 88 -18.65 -17.86 -9.84
CA ASP A 88 -19.46 -16.87 -10.54
C ASP A 88 -19.24 -15.49 -9.90
N LEU A 89 -19.32 -15.39 -8.57
CA LEU A 89 -19.02 -14.16 -7.85
C LEU A 89 -17.57 -13.71 -8.06
N ALA A 90 -16.63 -14.65 -8.18
CA ALA A 90 -15.22 -14.32 -8.42
C ALA A 90 -15.01 -13.68 -9.79
N ILE A 91 -15.72 -14.17 -10.83
CA ILE A 91 -15.69 -13.59 -12.19
C ILE A 91 -16.30 -12.18 -12.17
N ASP A 92 -17.50 -12.02 -11.60
CA ASP A 92 -18.19 -10.73 -11.53
C ASP A 92 -17.33 -9.66 -10.85
N LEU A 93 -16.74 -10.00 -9.70
CA LEU A 93 -15.86 -9.08 -8.97
C LEU A 93 -14.55 -8.79 -9.72
N ALA A 94 -13.98 -9.77 -10.43
CA ALA A 94 -12.78 -9.55 -11.24
C ALA A 94 -13.06 -8.60 -12.42
N ASP A 95 -14.23 -8.75 -13.06
CA ASP A 95 -14.65 -7.87 -14.14
C ASP A 95 -15.03 -6.47 -13.64
N GLU A 96 -15.67 -6.34 -12.48
CA GLU A 96 -15.90 -5.05 -11.81
C GLU A 96 -14.59 -4.33 -11.53
N CYS A 97 -13.59 -5.04 -11.00
CA CYS A 97 -12.25 -4.51 -10.76
C CYS A 97 -11.62 -3.97 -12.05
N ARG A 98 -11.70 -4.71 -13.15
CA ARG A 98 -11.18 -4.29 -14.46
C ARG A 98 -11.92 -3.07 -15.01
N GLY A 99 -13.25 -3.08 -14.92
CA GLY A 99 -14.09 -1.97 -15.35
C GLY A 99 -13.77 -0.67 -14.63
N MET A 100 -13.47 -0.73 -13.32
CA MET A 100 -13.05 0.43 -12.53
C MET A 100 -11.71 1.01 -13.00
N LEU A 101 -10.82 0.19 -13.52
CA LEU A 101 -9.50 0.57 -14.02
C LEU A 101 -9.49 0.95 -15.51
N GLU A 102 -10.64 1.01 -16.17
CA GLU A 102 -10.74 1.42 -17.57
C GLU A 102 -10.16 2.83 -17.76
N ASN A 103 -9.36 3.02 -18.82
CA ASN A 103 -8.64 4.27 -19.13
C ASN A 103 -7.68 4.79 -18.04
N PHE A 104 -7.41 4.00 -17.02
CA PHE A 104 -6.50 4.41 -15.93
C PHE A 104 -5.10 4.72 -16.43
N VAL A 105 -4.53 3.84 -17.25
CA VAL A 105 -3.17 3.99 -17.81
C VAL A 105 -3.07 5.25 -18.68
N GLY A 106 -4.11 5.55 -19.47
CA GLY A 106 -4.19 6.79 -20.25
C GLY A 106 -4.08 8.01 -19.35
N ARG A 107 -4.94 8.10 -18.33
CA ARG A 107 -4.92 9.22 -17.35
C ARG A 107 -3.61 9.34 -16.58
N ALA A 108 -2.99 8.22 -16.23
CA ALA A 108 -1.68 8.23 -15.58
C ALA A 108 -0.57 8.75 -16.50
N ASN A 109 -0.61 8.42 -17.79
CA ASN A 109 0.32 8.92 -18.80
C ASN A 109 0.13 10.43 -19.04
N ASP A 110 -1.11 10.91 -19.12
CA ASP A 110 -1.41 12.34 -19.27
C ASP A 110 -0.82 13.13 -18.09
N LEU A 111 -1.08 12.68 -16.87
CA LEU A 111 -0.51 13.30 -15.66
C LEU A 111 1.02 13.27 -15.66
N ARG A 112 1.63 12.20 -16.15
CA ARG A 112 3.07 12.08 -16.28
C ARG A 112 3.64 13.10 -17.27
N GLU A 113 3.00 13.28 -18.42
CA GLU A 113 3.41 14.25 -19.45
C GLU A 113 3.29 15.68 -18.95
N GLU A 114 2.14 16.04 -18.34
CA GLU A 114 1.97 17.36 -17.71
C GLU A 114 3.03 17.64 -16.64
N ALA A 115 3.32 16.67 -15.78
CA ALA A 115 4.34 16.82 -14.74
C ALA A 115 5.74 16.97 -15.33
N ALA A 116 6.06 16.24 -16.38
CA ALA A 116 7.34 16.33 -17.08
C ALA A 116 7.52 17.68 -17.79
N GLU A 117 6.47 18.21 -18.38
CA GLU A 117 6.49 19.55 -19.00
C GLU A 117 6.64 20.64 -17.94
N ARG A 118 5.87 20.58 -16.86
CA ARG A 118 5.99 21.50 -15.75
C ARG A 118 7.39 21.48 -15.14
N SER A 119 7.96 20.29 -14.94
CA SER A 119 9.32 20.12 -14.40
C SER A 119 10.38 20.72 -15.34
N ARG A 120 10.20 20.58 -16.67
CA ARG A 120 11.09 21.22 -17.67
C ARG A 120 11.00 22.73 -17.60
N TRP A 121 9.78 23.27 -17.55
CA TRP A 121 9.57 24.71 -17.44
C TRP A 121 10.15 25.28 -16.15
N ASP A 122 9.90 24.63 -15.03
CA ASP A 122 10.47 25.00 -13.73
C ASP A 122 12.00 24.93 -13.73
N PHE A 123 12.60 23.97 -14.42
CA PHE A 123 14.05 23.92 -14.60
C PHE A 123 14.56 25.11 -15.41
N MET A 124 13.92 25.43 -16.51
CA MET A 124 14.33 26.55 -17.36
C MET A 124 14.22 27.89 -16.63
N VAL A 125 13.09 28.12 -15.94
CA VAL A 125 12.85 29.39 -15.23
C VAL A 125 13.72 29.49 -13.98
N ASN A 126 13.67 28.51 -13.11
CA ASN A 126 14.29 28.59 -11.79
C ASN A 126 15.80 28.27 -11.81
N PHE A 127 16.26 27.36 -12.65
CA PHE A 127 17.66 27.00 -12.71
C PHE A 127 18.43 27.87 -13.70
N VAL A 128 18.06 27.82 -14.96
CA VAL A 128 18.75 28.58 -16.03
C VAL A 128 18.56 30.08 -15.83
N GLY A 129 17.33 30.53 -15.54
CA GLY A 129 17.00 31.92 -15.26
C GLY A 129 17.78 32.48 -14.07
N SER A 130 17.91 31.73 -12.99
CA SER A 130 18.68 32.11 -11.80
C SER A 130 20.17 32.27 -12.11
N ILE A 131 20.75 31.36 -12.88
CA ILE A 131 22.17 31.43 -13.27
C ILE A 131 22.41 32.64 -14.17
N VAL A 132 21.60 32.81 -15.21
CA VAL A 132 21.68 33.96 -16.12
C VAL A 132 21.47 35.28 -15.37
N GLY A 133 20.47 35.35 -14.49
CA GLY A 133 20.19 36.50 -13.66
C GLY A 133 21.38 36.89 -12.77
N SER A 134 21.99 35.89 -12.12
CA SER A 134 23.21 36.10 -11.26
C SER A 134 24.39 36.64 -12.06
N VAL A 135 24.64 36.08 -13.22
CA VAL A 135 25.71 36.53 -14.12
C VAL A 135 25.47 37.98 -14.57
N LEU A 136 24.21 38.30 -14.96
CA LEU A 136 23.82 39.66 -15.36
C LEU A 136 24.01 40.67 -14.22
N ILE A 137 23.62 40.33 -12.98
CA ILE A 137 23.83 41.20 -11.81
C ILE A 137 25.31 41.50 -11.60
N ILE A 138 26.16 40.48 -11.68
CA ILE A 138 27.61 40.66 -11.54
C ILE A 138 28.17 41.54 -12.66
N ALA A 139 27.74 41.30 -13.91
CA ALA A 139 28.19 42.08 -15.07
C ALA A 139 27.75 43.53 -15.00
N VAL A 140 26.46 43.78 -14.66
CA VAL A 140 25.92 45.14 -14.49
C VAL A 140 26.61 45.85 -13.32
N SER A 141 26.78 45.18 -12.19
CA SER A 141 27.49 45.76 -11.03
C SER A 141 28.92 46.14 -11.37
N PHE A 142 29.66 45.29 -12.09
CA PHE A 142 31.01 45.59 -12.53
C PHE A 142 31.03 46.75 -13.52
N SER A 143 30.07 46.82 -14.44
CA SER A 143 29.94 47.91 -15.41
C SER A 143 29.67 49.23 -14.70
N LEU A 144 28.74 49.28 -13.76
CA LEU A 144 28.45 50.45 -12.95
C LEU A 144 29.66 50.93 -12.16
N TRP A 145 30.38 50.00 -11.53
CA TRP A 145 31.62 50.30 -10.81
C TRP A 145 32.65 50.95 -11.72
N THR A 146 32.89 50.43 -12.94
CA THR A 146 33.81 51.02 -13.90
C THR A 146 33.40 52.41 -14.40
N LEU A 147 32.07 52.61 -14.61
CA LEU A 147 31.51 53.91 -15.00
C LEU A 147 31.69 54.95 -13.87
N PHE A 148 31.41 54.61 -12.62
CA PHE A 148 31.64 55.50 -11.46
C PHE A 148 33.11 55.85 -11.30
N LYS A 149 34.00 54.92 -11.52
CA LYS A 149 35.45 55.14 -11.50
C LYS A 149 35.90 56.07 -12.61
N ARG A 150 35.33 55.97 -13.87
CA ARG A 150 35.67 56.83 -15.00
C ARG A 150 35.12 58.24 -14.89
N LYS A 151 33.91 58.43 -14.43
CA LYS A 151 33.21 59.73 -14.46
C LYS A 151 33.62 60.70 -13.38
N ARG A 152 34.65 60.54 -12.60
CA ARG A 152 35.17 61.53 -11.60
C ARG A 152 34.05 62.33 -10.88
N ILE A 153 32.82 61.87 -10.84
CA ILE A 153 31.63 62.59 -10.36
C ILE A 153 31.75 62.95 -8.86
N PHE A 154 32.64 62.34 -8.15
CA PHE A 154 32.86 62.56 -6.71
C PHE A 154 34.20 63.21 -6.36
N ARG A 155 34.78 64.00 -7.27
CA ARG A 155 36.06 64.67 -7.02
C ARG A 155 35.99 65.85 -6.04
N GLY A 156 34.81 66.19 -5.53
CA GLY A 156 34.62 67.33 -4.61
C GLY A 156 34.28 66.98 -3.17
N GLY A 157 34.12 65.67 -2.82
CA GLY A 157 33.73 65.28 -1.48
C GLY A 157 34.81 64.43 -0.78
N LYS A 158 34.83 64.51 0.58
CA LYS A 158 35.75 63.78 1.47
C LYS A 158 35.59 62.21 1.38
N ILE A 159 34.69 61.67 0.53
CA ILE A 159 34.37 60.26 0.40
C ILE A 159 35.11 59.66 -0.80
N ARG A 160 36.05 58.80 -0.57
CA ARG A 160 36.79 58.03 -1.61
C ARG A 160 36.00 56.79 -1.95
N ILE A 161 35.51 56.63 -3.20
CA ILE A 161 34.78 55.44 -3.68
C ILE A 161 35.55 54.15 -3.44
N GLU A 162 36.88 54.21 -3.43
CA GLU A 162 37.75 53.08 -3.19
C GLU A 162 37.56 52.47 -1.79
N ASP A 163 37.17 53.30 -0.80
CA ASP A 163 36.92 52.85 0.59
C ASP A 163 35.68 52.00 0.71
N TYR A 164 34.73 52.09 -0.26
CA TYR A 164 33.48 51.32 -0.32
C TYR A 164 33.56 50.10 -1.25
N ARG A 165 34.72 49.85 -1.85
CA ARG A 165 34.90 48.72 -2.79
C ARG A 165 34.50 47.36 -2.15
N ALA A 166 34.93 47.13 -0.93
CA ALA A 166 34.58 45.89 -0.22
C ALA A 166 33.09 45.74 0.05
N VAL A 167 32.44 46.83 0.48
CA VAL A 167 30.99 46.84 0.74
C VAL A 167 30.23 46.58 -0.55
N PHE A 168 30.59 47.22 -1.66
CA PHE A 168 29.94 47.02 -2.96
C PHE A 168 30.10 45.57 -3.45
N LEU A 169 31.27 44.97 -3.33
CA LEU A 169 31.50 43.58 -3.70
C LEU A 169 30.72 42.63 -2.82
N ILE A 170 30.65 42.86 -1.51
CA ILE A 170 29.87 42.04 -0.58
C ILE A 170 28.37 42.11 -0.94
N VAL A 171 27.82 43.32 -1.16
CA VAL A 171 26.41 43.49 -1.53
C VAL A 171 26.10 42.80 -2.85
N THR A 172 26.96 43.00 -3.87
CA THR A 172 26.79 42.32 -5.19
C THR A 172 26.81 40.82 -5.03
N PHE A 173 27.72 40.27 -4.22
CA PHE A 173 27.79 38.81 -3.96
C PHE A 173 26.55 38.29 -3.24
N ILE A 174 26.04 38.99 -2.23
CA ILE A 174 24.84 38.63 -1.50
C ILE A 174 23.62 38.59 -2.46
N VAL A 175 23.45 39.65 -3.29
CA VAL A 175 22.35 39.73 -4.24
C VAL A 175 22.48 38.62 -5.28
N ALA A 176 23.68 38.35 -5.78
CA ALA A 176 23.89 37.23 -6.72
C ALA A 176 23.58 35.88 -6.08
N LEU A 177 23.91 35.64 -4.82
CA LEU A 177 23.54 34.42 -4.08
C LEU A 177 22.03 34.26 -3.89
N ILE A 178 21.34 35.38 -3.57
CA ILE A 178 19.87 35.36 -3.44
C ILE A 178 19.22 34.96 -4.75
N VAL A 179 19.66 35.51 -5.88
CA VAL A 179 19.16 35.18 -7.21
C VAL A 179 19.55 33.78 -7.64
N ALA A 180 20.73 33.29 -7.23
CA ALA A 180 21.18 31.91 -7.48
C ALA A 180 20.51 30.88 -6.57
N SER A 181 19.80 31.29 -5.52
CA SER A 181 19.21 30.41 -4.50
C SER A 181 18.33 29.27 -5.09
N PRO A 182 17.46 29.49 -6.10
CA PRO A 182 16.68 28.39 -6.69
C PRO A 182 17.54 27.35 -7.40
N ALA A 183 18.65 27.78 -8.02
CA ALA A 183 19.60 26.86 -8.64
C ALA A 183 20.40 26.08 -7.57
N LEU A 184 20.84 26.77 -6.53
CA LEU A 184 21.58 26.17 -5.43
C LEU A 184 20.74 25.16 -4.65
N SER A 185 19.47 25.42 -4.41
CA SER A 185 18.58 24.49 -3.71
C SER A 185 18.42 23.15 -4.45
N ARG A 186 18.48 23.14 -5.79
CA ARG A 186 18.44 21.89 -6.57
C ARG A 186 19.75 21.07 -6.49
N VAL A 187 20.89 21.76 -6.34
CA VAL A 187 22.20 21.10 -6.23
C VAL A 187 22.45 20.61 -4.81
N LEU A 188 21.94 21.34 -3.80
CA LEU A 188 22.10 21.05 -2.39
C LEU A 188 21.01 20.13 -1.82
N VAL A 189 20.22 19.45 -2.65
CA VAL A 189 19.28 18.44 -2.17
C VAL A 189 20.07 17.31 -1.52
N TYR A 190 19.97 17.22 -0.20
CA TYR A 190 20.52 16.08 0.53
C TYR A 190 19.75 14.82 0.12
N PRO A 191 20.45 13.77 -0.38
CA PRO A 191 19.78 12.50 -0.69
C PRO A 191 19.17 11.95 0.60
N ARG A 192 17.98 11.39 0.50
CA ARG A 192 17.38 10.63 1.59
C ARG A 192 18.33 9.50 1.98
N THR A 193 18.62 9.36 3.25
CA THR A 193 19.54 8.35 3.77
C THR A 193 18.80 7.08 4.23
N GLU A 194 17.49 7.18 4.50
CA GLU A 194 16.71 6.07 5.04
C GLU A 194 15.47 5.81 4.23
N PHE A 195 15.35 4.58 3.76
CA PHE A 195 14.19 4.05 3.04
C PHE A 195 13.53 2.97 3.87
N PHE A 196 12.31 3.21 4.33
CA PHE A 196 11.59 2.26 5.18
C PHE A 196 10.07 2.40 5.04
N THR A 197 9.37 1.39 5.54
CA THR A 197 7.91 1.42 5.66
C THR A 197 7.54 1.34 7.14
N GLU A 198 6.59 2.14 7.58
CA GLU A 198 5.99 2.02 8.90
C GLU A 198 4.69 1.20 8.80
N LEU A 199 4.43 0.38 9.82
CA LEU A 199 3.20 -0.40 9.93
C LEU A 199 2.76 -0.36 11.40
N TRP A 200 1.50 0.04 11.65
CA TRP A 200 0.96 0.16 13.01
C TRP A 200 -0.53 -0.15 13.07
N ILE A 201 -1.04 -0.33 14.29
CA ILE A 201 -2.47 -0.43 14.58
C ILE A 201 -2.84 0.74 15.50
N LEU A 202 -4.05 1.30 15.30
CA LEU A 202 -4.66 2.29 16.16
C LEU A 202 -6.03 1.78 16.64
N ASP A 203 -6.50 2.31 17.78
CA ASP A 203 -7.86 2.06 18.26
C ASP A 203 -8.92 2.79 17.42
N SER A 204 -10.19 2.66 17.80
CA SER A 204 -11.32 3.33 17.15
C SER A 204 -11.24 4.87 17.19
N ASN A 205 -10.39 5.45 18.03
CA ASN A 205 -10.17 6.88 18.19
C ASN A 205 -8.86 7.36 17.55
N HIS A 206 -8.24 6.55 16.70
CA HIS A 206 -6.94 6.79 16.06
C HIS A 206 -5.79 6.98 17.06
N ARG A 207 -5.80 6.23 18.18
CA ARG A 207 -4.76 6.25 19.21
C ARG A 207 -4.08 4.89 19.32
N ALA A 208 -2.81 4.90 19.72
CA ALA A 208 -2.03 3.68 19.99
C ALA A 208 -2.28 3.15 21.42
N GLU A 209 -3.55 3.12 21.83
CA GLU A 209 -3.99 2.70 23.16
C GLU A 209 -5.40 2.09 23.09
N ASN A 210 -5.91 1.54 24.19
CA ASN A 210 -7.29 1.03 24.35
C ASN A 210 -7.73 0.03 23.26
N TYR A 211 -6.81 -0.81 22.81
CA TYR A 211 -7.13 -1.87 21.86
C TYR A 211 -8.16 -2.85 22.42
N PRO A 212 -9.05 -3.40 21.57
CA PRO A 212 -9.96 -4.45 21.98
C PRO A 212 -9.15 -5.65 22.46
N PHE A 213 -9.37 -6.08 23.70
CA PHE A 213 -8.71 -7.22 24.30
C PHE A 213 -9.69 -8.34 24.62
N ASN A 214 -10.79 -8.02 25.34
CA ASN A 214 -11.84 -8.98 25.65
C ASN A 214 -12.85 -8.98 24.50
N ILE A 215 -12.98 -10.10 23.82
CA ILE A 215 -13.81 -10.26 22.64
C ILE A 215 -15.05 -11.04 23.02
N THR A 216 -16.22 -10.41 22.84
CA THR A 216 -17.53 -11.04 22.97
C THR A 216 -17.95 -11.61 21.63
N ARG A 217 -18.56 -12.79 21.63
CA ARG A 217 -19.06 -13.46 20.45
C ARG A 217 -19.99 -12.55 19.64
N ASN A 218 -19.78 -12.47 18.33
CA ASN A 218 -20.56 -11.69 17.38
C ASN A 218 -20.61 -10.17 17.64
N GLN A 219 -19.81 -9.64 18.56
CA GLN A 219 -19.66 -8.20 18.77
C GLN A 219 -18.64 -7.63 17.79
N ASN A 220 -18.98 -6.48 17.20
CA ASN A 220 -18.08 -5.78 16.27
C ASN A 220 -17.08 -4.91 17.04
N TYR A 221 -15.83 -4.96 16.60
CA TYR A 221 -14.72 -4.14 17.07
C TYR A 221 -14.06 -3.46 15.89
N THR A 222 -13.66 -2.20 16.06
CA THR A 222 -13.00 -1.43 14.99
C THR A 222 -11.62 -1.04 15.42
N ILE A 223 -10.65 -1.23 14.52
CA ILE A 223 -9.27 -0.76 14.61
C ILE A 223 -8.88 -0.10 13.28
N TYR A 224 -7.80 0.66 13.29
CA TYR A 224 -7.20 1.21 12.08
C TYR A 224 -5.82 0.61 11.86
N LEU A 225 -5.58 0.09 10.66
CA LEU A 225 -4.28 -0.39 10.25
C LEU A 225 -3.60 0.69 9.41
N GLY A 226 -2.50 1.23 9.91
CA GLY A 226 -1.77 2.30 9.25
C GLY A 226 -0.52 1.80 8.54
N ILE A 227 -0.29 2.30 7.33
CA ILE A 227 0.93 2.10 6.55
C ILE A 227 1.46 3.46 6.13
N ARG A 228 2.75 3.73 6.36
CA ARG A 228 3.45 4.87 5.79
C ARG A 228 4.56 4.37 4.88
N ASN A 229 4.52 4.85 3.66
CA ASN A 229 5.56 4.52 2.68
C ASN A 229 6.63 5.63 2.66
N ARG A 230 7.89 5.24 2.87
CA ARG A 230 9.07 6.09 2.74
C ARG A 230 10.15 5.43 1.87
N LEU A 231 9.75 4.70 0.83
CA LEU A 231 10.68 3.99 -0.05
C LEU A 231 11.15 4.81 -1.25
N GLY A 232 10.75 6.08 -1.34
CA GLY A 232 11.12 6.96 -2.45
C GLY A 232 10.28 6.79 -3.71
N ASN A 233 9.36 5.83 -3.73
CA ASN A 233 8.47 5.53 -4.85
C ASN A 233 7.10 5.09 -4.35
N CYS A 234 6.07 5.20 -5.21
CA CYS A 234 4.79 4.53 -4.97
C CYS A 234 5.03 3.03 -4.80
N SER A 235 4.37 2.43 -3.83
CA SER A 235 4.54 1.02 -3.49
C SER A 235 3.20 0.30 -3.44
N TYR A 236 3.20 -0.93 -3.96
CA TYR A 236 2.08 -1.85 -3.87
C TYR A 236 2.36 -2.85 -2.74
N TYR A 237 1.53 -2.83 -1.73
CA TYR A 237 1.58 -3.73 -0.58
C TYR A 237 0.42 -4.71 -0.62
N VAL A 238 0.69 -5.93 -0.17
CA VAL A 238 -0.34 -6.89 0.23
C VAL A 238 -0.19 -7.11 1.74
N ILE A 239 -1.31 -6.99 2.44
CA ILE A 239 -1.40 -7.25 3.86
C ILE A 239 -2.10 -8.59 4.03
N GLU A 240 -1.38 -9.59 4.50
CA GLU A 240 -1.95 -10.90 4.82
C GLU A 240 -2.57 -10.87 6.21
N VAL A 241 -3.87 -11.10 6.28
CA VAL A 241 -4.60 -11.25 7.54
C VAL A 241 -4.49 -12.70 7.98
N LYS A 242 -3.95 -12.92 9.16
CA LYS A 242 -3.73 -14.24 9.75
C LYS A 242 -4.25 -14.31 11.18
N PHE A 243 -4.62 -15.51 11.59
CA PHE A 243 -5.07 -15.78 12.94
C PHE A 243 -4.37 -17.03 13.48
N LYS A 244 -3.99 -16.99 14.76
CA LYS A 244 -3.33 -18.12 15.43
C LYS A 244 -3.73 -18.22 16.89
N ASN A 245 -3.53 -19.37 17.46
CA ASN A 245 -3.57 -19.60 18.91
C ASN A 245 -2.19 -19.41 19.56
N GLN A 246 -2.08 -19.75 20.84
CA GLN A 246 -0.85 -19.56 21.63
C GLN A 246 0.29 -20.50 21.21
N SER A 247 -0.02 -21.71 20.73
CA SER A 247 0.96 -22.76 20.41
C SER A 247 1.58 -22.59 19.01
N GLN A 248 0.92 -21.88 18.11
CA GLN A 248 1.38 -21.71 16.75
C GLN A 248 2.47 -20.63 16.63
N ARG A 249 3.35 -20.79 15.64
CA ARG A 249 4.51 -19.92 15.44
C ARG A 249 4.10 -18.52 14.91
N SER A 250 4.64 -17.48 15.52
CA SER A 250 4.55 -16.11 15.05
C SER A 250 5.61 -15.82 13.99
N PRO A 251 5.44 -14.74 13.16
CA PRO A 251 6.53 -14.23 12.33
C PRO A 251 7.70 -13.79 13.23
N SER A 252 8.91 -13.76 12.67
CA SER A 252 10.06 -13.28 13.42
C SER A 252 10.06 -11.74 13.50
N SER A 253 10.30 -11.20 14.70
CA SER A 253 10.32 -9.76 14.97
C SER A 253 11.70 -9.22 15.31
N PHE A 254 12.70 -10.10 15.51
CA PHE A 254 14.05 -9.75 15.92
C PHE A 254 15.07 -9.95 14.79
N GLY A 255 16.15 -9.18 14.86
CA GLY A 255 17.24 -9.24 13.90
C GLY A 255 17.06 -8.33 12.68
N PRO A 256 18.06 -8.34 11.78
CA PRO A 256 17.99 -7.61 10.51
C PRO A 256 16.75 -7.97 9.71
N ILE A 257 16.18 -7.01 8.99
CA ILE A 257 14.92 -7.21 8.22
C ILE A 257 15.05 -8.33 7.21
N GLU A 258 16.22 -8.48 6.60
CA GLU A 258 16.53 -9.51 5.60
C GLU A 258 16.44 -10.94 6.14
N ASN A 259 16.64 -11.12 7.45
CA ASN A 259 16.59 -12.41 8.12
C ASN A 259 15.22 -12.73 8.75
N ARG A 260 14.28 -11.80 8.65
CA ARG A 260 12.93 -11.99 9.19
C ARG A 260 12.12 -12.91 8.31
N THR A 261 11.42 -13.85 8.92
CA THR A 261 10.57 -14.84 8.23
C THR A 261 9.10 -14.60 8.55
N PRO A 262 8.20 -14.74 7.56
CA PRO A 262 6.77 -14.70 7.81
C PRO A 262 6.31 -15.91 8.63
N SER A 263 5.11 -15.83 9.16
CA SER A 263 4.46 -16.99 9.78
C SER A 263 4.17 -18.07 8.72
N PRO A 264 4.35 -19.35 9.02
CA PRO A 264 4.01 -20.43 8.10
C PRO A 264 2.49 -20.64 7.92
N LEU A 265 1.67 -19.88 8.66
CA LEU A 265 0.22 -19.99 8.59
C LEU A 265 -0.32 -19.45 7.27
N LYS A 266 -1.37 -20.12 6.77
CA LYS A 266 -2.08 -19.67 5.57
C LYS A 266 -2.77 -18.33 5.84
N SER A 267 -2.71 -17.42 4.88
CA SER A 267 -3.49 -16.20 4.91
C SER A 267 -5.00 -16.49 4.82
N LEU A 268 -5.77 -15.91 5.73
CA LEU A 268 -7.23 -15.94 5.70
C LEU A 268 -7.77 -14.97 4.64
N TYR A 269 -7.16 -13.79 4.57
CA TYR A 269 -7.56 -12.74 3.64
C TYR A 269 -6.36 -11.88 3.26
N ASN A 270 -6.37 -11.35 2.04
CA ASN A 270 -5.33 -10.47 1.55
C ASN A 270 -5.96 -9.10 1.28
N ILE A 271 -5.35 -8.04 1.80
CA ILE A 271 -5.77 -6.66 1.55
C ILE A 271 -4.71 -6.02 0.66
N SER A 272 -5.11 -5.55 -0.52
CA SER A 272 -4.24 -4.78 -1.42
C SER A 272 -4.19 -3.33 -0.97
N ALA A 273 -2.99 -2.72 -0.94
CA ALA A 273 -2.80 -1.33 -0.53
C ALA A 273 -1.75 -0.65 -1.41
N PHE A 274 -2.12 0.48 -2.02
CA PHE A 274 -1.25 1.29 -2.87
C PHE A 274 -0.98 2.61 -2.15
N VAL A 275 0.29 2.89 -1.88
CA VAL A 275 0.69 4.05 -1.06
C VAL A 275 1.79 4.83 -1.78
N ALA A 276 1.55 6.12 -2.05
CA ALA A 276 2.58 6.99 -2.61
C ALA A 276 3.73 7.20 -1.63
N ASP A 277 4.85 7.65 -2.14
CA ASP A 277 5.97 8.03 -1.29
C ASP A 277 5.56 9.14 -0.33
N GLU A 278 5.98 9.05 0.93
CA GLU A 278 5.66 9.92 2.07
C GLU A 278 4.18 9.92 2.50
N GLN A 279 3.30 9.21 1.82
CA GLN A 279 1.90 9.12 2.21
C GLN A 279 1.66 8.12 3.34
N ILE A 280 0.59 8.38 4.08
CA ILE A 280 0.00 7.51 5.07
C ILE A 280 -1.33 7.01 4.52
N LEU A 281 -1.54 5.71 4.61
CA LEU A 281 -2.82 5.06 4.35
C LEU A 281 -3.30 4.42 5.65
N GLU A 282 -4.47 4.81 6.13
CA GLU A 282 -5.14 4.18 7.27
C GLU A 282 -6.37 3.43 6.77
N LEU A 283 -6.39 2.13 7.03
CA LEU A 283 -7.45 1.21 6.63
C LEU A 283 -8.33 0.89 7.85
N PRO A 284 -9.60 1.26 7.85
CA PRO A 284 -10.53 0.85 8.91
C PRO A 284 -10.79 -0.65 8.79
N LEU A 285 -10.61 -1.37 9.88
CA LEU A 285 -10.87 -2.80 9.99
C LEU A 285 -11.88 -3.05 11.09
N THR A 286 -13.12 -3.39 10.70
CA THR A 286 -14.16 -3.83 11.62
C THR A 286 -14.23 -5.33 11.61
N PHE A 287 -14.06 -5.97 12.77
CA PHE A 287 -14.05 -7.40 12.91
C PHE A 287 -14.95 -7.91 14.03
N SER A 288 -15.43 -9.14 13.87
CA SER A 288 -16.13 -9.90 14.90
C SER A 288 -15.85 -11.39 14.75
N PHE A 289 -15.88 -12.12 15.87
CA PHE A 289 -15.66 -13.55 15.89
C PHE A 289 -16.94 -14.30 16.25
N ASP A 290 -17.25 -15.37 15.49
CA ASP A 290 -18.20 -16.39 15.90
C ASP A 290 -17.42 -17.59 16.43
N TYR A 291 -17.70 -17.97 17.68
CA TYR A 291 -17.05 -19.07 18.38
C TYR A 291 -17.98 -19.70 19.41
N THR A 292 -17.63 -20.90 19.85
CA THR A 292 -18.33 -21.59 20.93
C THR A 292 -17.32 -22.09 21.96
N TYR A 293 -17.68 -21.99 23.24
CA TYR A 293 -16.87 -22.58 24.31
C TYR A 293 -17.26 -24.04 24.53
N ASN A 294 -16.27 -24.93 24.52
CA ASN A 294 -16.44 -26.34 24.82
C ASN A 294 -15.96 -26.62 26.25
N GLU A 295 -16.91 -26.80 27.17
CA GLU A 295 -16.62 -27.01 28.59
C GLU A 295 -15.81 -28.31 28.83
N ASN A 296 -16.12 -29.38 28.12
CA ASN A 296 -15.48 -30.68 28.30
C ASN A 296 -13.98 -30.66 27.92
N LEU A 297 -13.63 -29.82 26.93
CA LEU A 297 -12.25 -29.68 26.46
C LEU A 297 -11.59 -28.42 26.97
N SER A 298 -12.29 -27.60 27.75
CA SER A 298 -11.82 -26.31 28.27
C SER A 298 -11.16 -25.47 27.18
N ARG A 299 -11.85 -25.29 26.03
CA ARG A 299 -11.34 -24.53 24.90
C ARG A 299 -12.45 -23.79 24.16
N VAL A 300 -12.05 -22.79 23.40
CA VAL A 300 -12.90 -22.11 22.41
C VAL A 300 -12.66 -22.75 21.05
N ASP A 301 -13.74 -23.18 20.39
CA ASP A 301 -13.77 -23.62 19.01
C ASP A 301 -14.29 -22.45 18.14
N PHE A 302 -13.44 -21.94 17.22
CA PHE A 302 -13.81 -20.87 16.30
C PHE A 302 -14.60 -21.41 15.12
N LYS A 303 -15.58 -20.60 14.63
CA LYS A 303 -16.35 -20.88 13.43
C LYS A 303 -15.96 -19.93 12.31
N SER A 304 -16.01 -18.63 12.57
CA SER A 304 -15.70 -17.63 11.57
C SER A 304 -15.15 -16.34 12.17
N LEU A 305 -14.40 -15.60 11.35
CA LEU A 305 -14.02 -14.21 11.53
C LEU A 305 -14.73 -13.38 10.46
N LYS A 306 -15.55 -12.43 10.86
CA LYS A 306 -16.09 -11.44 9.95
C LYS A 306 -15.18 -10.22 9.95
N LEU A 307 -14.67 -9.83 8.78
CA LEU A 307 -13.77 -8.69 8.59
C LEU A 307 -14.31 -7.77 7.49
N ASN A 308 -14.62 -6.52 7.82
CA ASN A 308 -15.23 -5.55 6.89
C ASN A 308 -16.41 -6.12 6.09
N GLY A 309 -17.28 -6.88 6.75
CA GLY A 309 -18.44 -7.52 6.14
C GLY A 309 -18.16 -8.84 5.44
N VAL A 310 -16.91 -9.21 5.22
CA VAL A 310 -16.51 -10.49 4.60
C VAL A 310 -16.39 -11.56 5.68
N THR A 311 -16.94 -12.73 5.45
CA THR A 311 -16.88 -13.87 6.39
C THR A 311 -15.74 -14.81 6.01
N LEU A 312 -14.82 -15.01 6.92
CA LEU A 312 -13.63 -15.85 6.79
C LEU A 312 -13.84 -17.12 7.63
N ASP A 313 -13.65 -18.28 7.02
CA ASP A 313 -13.79 -19.56 7.72
C ASP A 313 -12.62 -19.77 8.70
N LEU A 314 -12.96 -20.01 9.96
CA LEU A 314 -12.04 -20.40 11.03
C LEU A 314 -12.29 -21.80 11.55
N SER A 315 -13.02 -22.62 10.83
CA SER A 315 -13.31 -24.00 11.23
C SER A 315 -11.99 -24.75 11.44
N GLY A 316 -11.87 -25.40 12.60
CA GLY A 316 -10.64 -26.09 13.02
C GLY A 316 -9.62 -25.26 13.77
N TYR A 317 -9.81 -23.94 13.87
CA TYR A 317 -9.03 -23.13 14.80
C TYR A 317 -9.58 -23.28 16.21
N VAL A 318 -8.68 -23.46 17.19
CA VAL A 318 -9.04 -23.62 18.59
C VAL A 318 -8.13 -22.76 19.46
N ALA A 319 -8.66 -22.28 20.60
CA ALA A 319 -7.89 -21.65 21.65
C ALA A 319 -8.13 -22.37 22.96
N GLU A 320 -7.10 -23.02 23.47
CA GLU A 320 -7.17 -23.73 24.75
C GLU A 320 -7.17 -22.76 25.92
N TRP A 321 -7.75 -23.20 27.03
CA TRP A 321 -7.74 -22.43 28.28
C TRP A 321 -6.32 -22.32 28.83
N ASN A 322 -5.86 -21.11 29.03
CA ASN A 322 -4.61 -20.82 29.70
C ASN A 322 -4.84 -20.58 31.18
N ALA A 323 -4.46 -21.53 32.03
CA ALA A 323 -4.66 -21.48 33.48
C ALA A 323 -3.90 -20.30 34.12
N THR A 324 -2.72 -19.95 33.61
CA THR A 324 -1.89 -18.87 34.15
C THR A 324 -2.50 -17.50 33.87
N ARG A 325 -3.02 -17.28 32.66
CA ARG A 325 -3.62 -16.01 32.23
C ARG A 325 -5.13 -15.97 32.37
N ARG A 326 -5.75 -17.09 32.77
CA ARG A 326 -7.21 -17.25 32.99
C ARG A 326 -8.05 -16.83 31.77
N GLY A 327 -7.79 -17.39 30.59
CA GLY A 327 -8.54 -17.09 29.38
C GLY A 327 -8.17 -17.96 28.19
N CYS A 328 -8.98 -17.84 27.13
CA CYS A 328 -8.71 -18.45 25.82
C CYS A 328 -8.22 -17.36 24.87
N TYR A 329 -7.00 -17.47 24.37
CA TYR A 329 -6.37 -16.40 23.64
C TYR A 329 -6.14 -16.75 22.16
N GLY A 330 -6.50 -15.82 21.29
CA GLY A 330 -6.15 -15.81 19.89
C GLY A 330 -5.31 -14.58 19.55
N PHE A 331 -4.51 -14.68 18.50
CA PHE A 331 -3.71 -13.58 17.96
C PHE A 331 -4.11 -13.29 16.53
N LEU A 332 -4.77 -12.14 16.32
CA LEU A 332 -5.08 -11.60 15.00
C LEU A 332 -3.92 -10.70 14.58
N PHE A 333 -3.30 -10.99 13.43
CA PHE A 333 -2.14 -10.25 13.00
C PHE A 333 -2.10 -10.04 11.48
N PHE A 334 -1.34 -9.04 11.08
CA PHE A 334 -1.25 -8.51 9.74
C PHE A 334 0.20 -8.51 9.31
N GLU A 335 0.55 -9.30 8.31
CA GLU A 335 1.88 -9.37 7.72
C GLU A 335 1.95 -8.52 6.47
N LEU A 336 3.02 -7.72 6.35
CA LEU A 336 3.21 -6.83 5.21
C LEU A 336 4.10 -7.47 4.16
N TRP A 337 3.60 -7.51 2.93
CA TRP A 337 4.30 -7.97 1.74
C TRP A 337 4.41 -6.83 0.75
N LEU A 338 5.57 -6.68 0.12
CA LEU A 338 5.85 -5.64 -0.86
C LEU A 338 6.03 -6.25 -2.24
N TYR A 339 5.36 -5.68 -3.23
CA TYR A 339 5.55 -6.07 -4.62
C TYR A 339 6.91 -5.61 -5.14
N ASN A 340 7.66 -6.55 -5.71
CA ASN A 340 8.95 -6.30 -6.33
C ASN A 340 8.80 -6.34 -7.86
N ASN A 341 8.94 -5.18 -8.50
CA ASN A 341 8.83 -5.06 -9.97
C ASN A 341 9.90 -5.86 -10.73
N VAL A 342 11.04 -6.16 -10.12
CA VAL A 342 12.13 -6.90 -10.78
C VAL A 342 11.75 -8.37 -10.94
N ASP A 343 11.21 -8.96 -9.89
CA ASP A 343 10.85 -10.38 -9.85
C ASP A 343 9.38 -10.62 -10.15
N SER A 344 8.58 -9.56 -10.35
CA SER A 344 7.12 -9.59 -10.51
C SER A 344 6.43 -10.43 -9.43
N SER A 345 6.87 -10.30 -8.18
CA SER A 345 6.41 -11.12 -7.06
C SER A 345 6.35 -10.33 -5.75
N PHE A 346 5.50 -10.79 -4.83
CA PHE A 346 5.45 -10.25 -3.48
C PHE A 346 6.53 -10.89 -2.60
N LYS A 347 7.26 -10.04 -1.88
CA LYS A 347 8.25 -10.47 -0.88
C LYS A 347 7.82 -10.00 0.51
N TYR A 348 8.00 -10.86 1.50
CA TYR A 348 7.76 -10.48 2.89
C TYR A 348 8.63 -9.29 3.27
N HIS A 349 7.98 -8.20 3.75
CA HIS A 349 8.67 -6.95 4.03
C HIS A 349 9.29 -6.90 5.45
N GLY A 350 9.35 -8.04 6.12
CA GLY A 350 9.93 -8.17 7.45
C GLY A 350 9.16 -7.43 8.55
N ARG A 351 7.88 -7.11 8.33
CA ARG A 351 7.02 -6.35 9.25
C ARG A 351 5.68 -7.02 9.45
N PHE A 352 5.24 -7.03 10.70
CA PHE A 352 3.90 -7.42 11.07
C PHE A 352 3.46 -6.64 12.30
N VAL A 353 2.15 -6.54 12.49
CA VAL A 353 1.50 -6.03 13.69
C VAL A 353 0.32 -6.92 14.03
N GLY A 354 -0.11 -6.94 15.28
CA GLY A 354 -1.25 -7.78 15.67
C GLY A 354 -1.71 -7.55 17.09
N LEU A 355 -2.86 -8.11 17.42
CA LEU A 355 -3.53 -7.98 18.71
C LEU A 355 -3.76 -9.35 19.32
N TRP A 356 -3.37 -9.50 20.58
CA TRP A 356 -3.80 -10.61 21.42
C TRP A 356 -5.22 -10.34 21.92
N LEU A 357 -6.09 -11.31 21.69
CA LEU A 357 -7.52 -11.23 21.98
C LEU A 357 -7.89 -12.33 22.96
N ASN A 358 -8.59 -11.98 24.02
CA ASN A 358 -9.15 -12.91 25.00
C ASN A 358 -10.62 -13.17 24.68
N MET A 359 -10.98 -14.39 24.35
CA MET A 359 -12.36 -14.77 24.04
C MET A 359 -13.16 -14.90 25.33
N THR A 360 -14.20 -14.06 25.51
CA THR A 360 -15.06 -14.12 26.70
C THR A 360 -15.93 -15.38 26.67
N ILE A 361 -15.90 -16.14 27.77
CA ILE A 361 -16.60 -17.41 27.88
C ILE A 361 -18.02 -17.20 28.40
N PHE A 362 -18.25 -16.10 29.12
CA PHE A 362 -19.55 -15.73 29.67
C PHE A 362 -20.09 -14.49 28.97
N SER A 363 -21.26 -14.61 28.37
CA SER A 363 -22.10 -13.51 27.87
C SER A 363 -23.44 -13.57 28.55
#